data_86cce3fd9a58833500f3c2b1f85d2861
#
_entry.id   86cce3fd9a58833500f3c2b1f85d2861
#
_cell.length_a   1.000
_cell.length_b   1.000
_cell.length_c   1.000
_cell.angle_alpha   90.00
_cell.angle_beta   90.00
_cell.angle_gamma   90.00
#
_symmetry.space_group_name_H-M   'P 1'
#
loop_
_entity.id
_entity.type
_entity.pdbx_description
1 polymer ?
#
loop_
_entity_poly.entity_id
_entity_poly.type
_entity_poly.pdbx_seq_one_letter_code
_entity_poly.pdbx_strand_id
1 'polypeptide(L)'
;SQIEEQYSQLQYEKTPINGDPYCVIPEQLAIDKLFLHQAVIDTVTVEDATVAKEVNARINYFVESLGSKEKVEEYFRKSIPEIREQYMEIMKNQYIVQQVKENLTKNVKSTPADVRKYYESLDKDSIPYVPMQVEAQIITIKPIIPQEEIDEVKSRLRDYAQRVNNGESEFSTLAILYSQDGSSVRGGEIGFRGRTELMPEYASVAFNLTDPKKASRIVETDAGFHIIQLIEKRGDKVNTRHILLKPKVSDKELTDGIPRLDSLRQDINAKKFTFEQAAQYVSQDKDTRNNQGIMYNQMTRSTKFQMSQLPQEVAKHVDKLQVGEISEPFIMIDEKTGREVVAIVKLKSRHEGHKATLSDDFEELKDMYELSAKNKIITDWIENKIKS
;
A
#
# COMPACT_ATOMS: atom_id res chain seq x y z
N SER A 1 24.65 23.71 11.45
CA SER A 1 23.71 23.99 12.55
C SER A 1 22.49 23.07 12.43
N GLN A 2 21.75 22.85 13.51
CA GLN A 2 20.49 22.06 13.46
C GLN A 2 19.50 22.62 12.42
N ILE A 3 19.49 23.93 12.21
CA ILE A 3 18.64 24.60 11.22
C ILE A 3 19.03 24.19 9.79
N GLU A 4 20.31 24.19 9.47
CA GLU A 4 20.82 23.80 8.14
C GLU A 4 20.60 22.30 7.87
N GLU A 5 20.78 21.44 8.87
CA GLU A 5 20.51 20.02 8.75
C GLU A 5 19.03 19.76 8.48
N GLN A 6 18.13 20.41 9.20
CA GLN A 6 16.70 20.28 9.00
C GLN A 6 16.24 20.89 7.66
N TYR A 7 16.80 22.00 7.25
CA TYR A 7 16.55 22.59 5.96
C TYR A 7 16.96 21.65 4.81
N SER A 8 18.16 21.07 4.88
CA SER A 8 18.66 20.10 3.91
C SER A 8 17.77 18.86 3.84
N GLN A 9 17.29 18.38 5.00
CA GLN A 9 16.36 17.24 5.06
C GLN A 9 15.02 17.56 4.40
N LEU A 10 14.41 18.72 4.70
CA LEU A 10 13.15 19.14 4.09
C LEU A 10 13.27 19.33 2.57
N GLN A 11 14.41 19.85 2.10
CA GLN A 11 14.70 19.94 0.66
C GLN A 11 14.80 18.55 0.01
N TYR A 12 15.46 17.60 0.66
CA TYR A 12 15.57 16.23 0.16
C TYR A 12 14.19 15.56 0.07
N GLU A 13 13.37 15.74 1.09
CA GLU A 13 12.01 15.19 1.16
C GLU A 13 11.02 15.95 0.26
N LYS A 14 11.46 17.01 -0.41
CA LYS A 14 10.62 17.91 -1.22
C LYS A 14 9.41 18.44 -0.45
N THR A 15 9.55 18.61 0.86
CA THR A 15 8.50 19.15 1.72
C THR A 15 8.42 20.65 1.53
N PRO A 16 7.28 21.22 1.12
CA PRO A 16 7.14 22.66 0.93
C PRO A 16 7.24 23.40 2.27
N ILE A 17 8.03 24.48 2.30
CA ILE A 17 8.14 25.37 3.45
C ILE A 17 7.39 26.64 3.13
N ASN A 18 6.33 26.95 3.87
CA ASN A 18 5.56 28.16 3.72
C ASN A 18 6.21 29.30 4.53
N GLY A 19 7.01 30.13 3.86
CA GLY A 19 7.72 31.26 4.47
C GLY A 19 9.23 31.16 4.37
N ASP A 20 9.94 32.08 5.07
CA ASP A 20 11.39 32.05 5.15
C ASP A 20 11.84 30.85 6.02
N PRO A 21 12.62 29.89 5.46
CA PRO A 21 13.11 28.74 6.20
C PRO A 21 13.86 29.10 7.49
N TYR A 22 14.59 30.22 7.48
CA TYR A 22 15.36 30.68 8.64
C TYR A 22 14.50 31.31 9.74
N CYS A 23 13.22 31.57 9.50
CA CYS A 23 12.24 31.95 10.51
C CYS A 23 11.40 30.72 10.93
N VAL A 24 10.90 29.96 9.98
CA VAL A 24 9.97 28.84 10.23
C VAL A 24 10.65 27.68 10.96
N ILE A 25 11.87 27.29 10.56
CA ILE A 25 12.57 26.16 11.17
C ILE A 25 12.94 26.42 12.64
N PRO A 26 13.53 27.57 13.02
CA PRO A 26 13.79 27.87 14.42
C PRO A 26 12.54 27.91 15.30
N GLU A 27 11.44 28.48 14.79
CA GLU A 27 10.16 28.49 15.49
C GLU A 27 9.66 27.06 15.76
N GLN A 28 9.66 26.21 14.74
CA GLN A 28 9.26 24.80 14.87
C GLN A 28 10.14 24.06 15.87
N LEU A 29 11.45 24.25 15.80
CA LEU A 29 12.40 23.65 16.75
C LEU A 29 12.14 24.10 18.19
N ALA A 30 11.80 25.38 18.40
CA ALA A 30 11.46 25.90 19.73
C ALA A 30 10.18 25.26 20.26
N ILE A 31 9.15 25.15 19.41
CA ILE A 31 7.89 24.47 19.74
C ILE A 31 8.15 22.99 20.08
N ASP A 32 8.95 22.28 19.29
CA ASP A 32 9.27 20.88 19.57
C ASP A 32 10.00 20.73 20.92
N LYS A 33 10.87 21.67 21.28
CA LYS A 33 11.53 21.69 22.61
C LYS A 33 10.54 21.89 23.76
N LEU A 34 9.46 22.67 23.58
CA LEU A 34 8.39 22.79 24.58
C LEU A 34 7.68 21.45 24.81
N PHE A 35 7.37 20.73 23.72
CA PHE A 35 6.76 19.39 23.81
C PHE A 35 7.70 18.37 24.46
N LEU A 36 8.99 18.37 24.10
CA LEU A 36 9.98 17.48 24.72
C LEU A 36 10.14 17.75 26.21
N HIS A 37 10.13 19.03 26.63
CA HIS A 37 10.13 19.40 28.04
C HIS A 37 8.86 18.90 28.75
N GLN A 38 7.69 19.07 28.15
CA GLN A 38 6.44 18.53 28.70
C GLN A 38 6.47 17.00 28.82
N ALA A 39 7.06 16.32 27.85
CA ALA A 39 7.20 14.86 27.87
C ALA A 39 7.98 14.37 29.11
N VAL A 40 9.00 15.10 29.53
CA VAL A 40 9.75 14.80 30.78
C VAL A 40 8.83 14.92 31.98
N ILE A 41 8.01 15.99 32.06
CA ILE A 41 7.05 16.20 33.15
C ILE A 41 6.01 15.10 33.21
N ASP A 42 5.48 14.72 32.03
CA ASP A 42 4.41 13.72 31.90
C ASP A 42 4.95 12.26 31.84
N THR A 43 6.28 12.08 31.97
CA THR A 43 6.95 10.76 31.91
C THR A 43 6.61 9.97 30.65
N VAL A 44 6.49 10.67 29.52
CA VAL A 44 6.22 10.04 28.22
C VAL A 44 7.48 9.32 27.73
N THR A 45 7.36 8.04 27.41
CA THR A 45 8.46 7.21 26.90
C THR A 45 8.03 6.51 25.61
N VAL A 46 8.98 6.27 24.72
CA VAL A 46 8.81 5.53 23.47
C VAL A 46 9.77 4.35 23.47
N GLU A 47 9.29 3.19 23.05
CA GLU A 47 10.12 1.99 22.97
C GLU A 47 11.18 2.12 21.87
N ASP A 48 12.45 1.97 22.23
CA ASP A 48 13.58 2.05 21.31
C ASP A 48 13.48 1.01 20.16
N ALA A 49 12.86 -0.14 20.41
CA ALA A 49 12.64 -1.17 19.39
C ALA A 49 11.74 -0.69 18.24
N THR A 50 10.69 0.07 18.57
CA THR A 50 9.79 0.67 17.58
C THR A 50 10.53 1.69 16.72
N VAL A 51 11.28 2.58 17.38
CA VAL A 51 12.07 3.59 16.68
C VAL A 51 13.14 2.95 15.80
N ALA A 52 13.85 1.94 16.29
CA ALA A 52 14.88 1.22 15.53
C ALA A 52 14.33 0.55 14.27
N LYS A 53 13.10 0.03 14.32
CA LYS A 53 12.43 -0.55 13.14
C LYS A 53 12.24 0.48 12.04
N GLU A 54 11.73 1.66 12.40
CA GLU A 54 11.48 2.76 11.44
C GLU A 54 12.79 3.33 10.88
N VAL A 55 13.80 3.52 11.74
CA VAL A 55 15.14 3.98 11.31
C VAL A 55 15.76 2.99 10.33
N ASN A 56 15.65 1.69 10.59
CA ASN A 56 16.13 0.68 9.66
C ASN A 56 15.40 0.72 8.30
N ALA A 57 14.08 0.89 8.33
CA ALA A 57 13.29 1.05 7.11
C ALA A 57 13.73 2.29 6.32
N ARG A 58 13.98 3.41 7.02
CA ARG A 58 14.45 4.66 6.40
C ARG A 58 15.84 4.52 5.79
N ILE A 59 16.77 3.89 6.48
CA ILE A 59 18.11 3.63 5.95
C ILE A 59 18.04 2.71 4.73
N ASN A 60 17.22 1.66 4.77
CA ASN A 60 17.01 0.79 3.62
C ASN A 60 16.45 1.54 2.42
N TYR A 61 15.49 2.44 2.65
CA TYR A 61 14.96 3.31 1.60
C TYR A 61 16.06 4.19 0.97
N PHE A 62 16.96 4.78 1.78
CA PHE A 62 18.09 5.55 1.25
C PHE A 62 19.04 4.67 0.42
N VAL A 63 19.32 3.47 0.89
CA VAL A 63 20.16 2.50 0.14
C VAL A 63 19.53 2.12 -1.20
N GLU A 64 18.22 1.88 -1.20
CA GLU A 64 17.47 1.59 -2.44
C GLU A 64 17.44 2.79 -3.40
N SER A 65 17.23 4.00 -2.88
CA SER A 65 17.13 5.22 -3.68
C SER A 65 18.47 5.66 -4.26
N LEU A 66 19.57 5.52 -3.52
CA LEU A 66 20.91 5.92 -3.92
C LEU A 66 21.71 4.78 -4.57
N GLY A 67 21.22 3.54 -4.43
CA GLY A 67 21.75 2.34 -5.08
C GLY A 67 22.76 1.52 -4.28
N SER A 68 23.40 2.09 -3.25
CA SER A 68 24.30 1.33 -2.34
C SER A 68 24.51 2.03 -1.00
N LYS A 69 25.04 1.30 -0.01
CA LYS A 69 25.40 1.84 1.32
C LYS A 69 26.51 2.89 1.22
N GLU A 70 27.51 2.65 0.39
CA GLU A 70 28.64 3.54 0.17
C GLU A 70 28.17 4.89 -0.37
N LYS A 71 27.22 4.90 -1.29
CA LYS A 71 26.63 6.14 -1.81
C LYS A 71 25.80 6.88 -0.77
N VAL A 72 25.15 6.17 0.15
CA VAL A 72 24.45 6.78 1.30
C VAL A 72 25.47 7.47 2.21
N GLU A 73 26.58 6.78 2.55
CA GLU A 73 27.64 7.34 3.39
C GLU A 73 28.31 8.56 2.74
N GLU A 74 28.55 8.50 1.43
CA GLU A 74 29.08 9.63 0.66
C GLU A 74 28.11 10.82 0.64
N TYR A 75 26.83 10.57 0.43
CA TYR A 75 25.79 11.61 0.38
C TYR A 75 25.63 12.32 1.73
N PHE A 76 25.51 11.56 2.82
CA PHE A 76 25.35 12.12 4.17
C PHE A 76 26.70 12.54 4.80
N ARG A 77 27.83 12.17 4.20
CA ARG A 77 29.20 12.34 4.75
C ARG A 77 29.34 11.79 6.17
N LYS A 78 28.68 10.67 6.42
CA LYS A 78 28.62 9.96 7.72
C LYS A 78 28.53 8.46 7.45
N SER A 79 29.08 7.65 8.34
CA SER A 79 28.90 6.20 8.27
C SER A 79 27.45 5.77 8.56
N ILE A 80 27.03 4.62 8.07
CA ILE A 80 25.68 4.07 8.35
C ILE A 80 25.38 4.01 9.86
N PRO A 81 26.32 3.60 10.77
CA PRO A 81 26.08 3.67 12.20
C PRO A 81 25.80 5.08 12.72
N GLU A 82 26.55 6.10 12.28
CA GLU A 82 26.35 7.50 12.70
C GLU A 82 25.02 8.04 12.15
N ILE A 83 24.66 7.71 10.91
CA ILE A 83 23.35 8.05 10.35
C ILE A 83 22.26 7.41 11.19
N ARG A 84 22.40 6.14 11.56
CA ARG A 84 21.45 5.42 12.41
C ARG A 84 21.27 6.09 13.76
N GLU A 85 22.34 6.45 14.45
CA GLU A 85 22.30 7.09 15.77
C GLU A 85 21.58 8.44 15.68
N GLN A 86 21.91 9.24 14.68
CA GLN A 86 21.27 10.53 14.44
C GLN A 86 19.76 10.38 14.17
N TYR A 87 19.37 9.44 13.29
CA TYR A 87 17.96 9.19 13.00
C TYR A 87 17.20 8.58 14.19
N MET A 88 17.87 7.76 15.01
CA MET A 88 17.29 7.26 16.26
C MET A 88 16.89 8.42 17.19
N GLU A 89 17.75 9.41 17.39
CA GLU A 89 17.44 10.57 18.22
C GLU A 89 16.31 11.42 17.61
N ILE A 90 16.40 11.74 16.32
CA ILE A 90 15.41 12.55 15.61
C ILE A 90 14.03 11.88 15.68
N MET A 91 13.93 10.62 15.31
CA MET A 91 12.65 9.91 15.26
C MET A 91 12.10 9.67 16.67
N LYS A 92 12.94 9.38 17.64
CA LYS A 92 12.52 9.26 19.04
C LYS A 92 11.89 10.55 19.53
N ASN A 93 12.50 11.69 19.25
CA ASN A 93 11.97 13.02 19.61
C ASN A 93 10.64 13.29 18.89
N GLN A 94 10.52 12.96 17.60
CA GLN A 94 9.27 13.09 16.86
C GLN A 94 8.14 12.24 17.45
N TYR A 95 8.41 10.98 17.79
CA TYR A 95 7.43 10.11 18.46
C TYR A 95 7.00 10.65 19.83
N ILE A 96 7.95 11.15 20.62
CA ILE A 96 7.67 11.75 21.93
C ILE A 96 6.76 12.99 21.76
N VAL A 97 7.10 13.90 20.84
CA VAL A 97 6.28 15.08 20.54
C VAL A 97 4.87 14.68 20.11
N GLN A 98 4.78 13.70 19.22
CA GLN A 98 3.49 13.19 18.75
C GLN A 98 2.66 12.60 19.91
N GLN A 99 3.28 11.81 20.77
CA GLN A 99 2.61 11.22 21.93
C GLN A 99 2.11 12.27 22.92
N VAL A 100 2.86 13.35 23.14
CA VAL A 100 2.41 14.48 23.97
C VAL A 100 1.20 15.16 23.33
N LYS A 101 1.23 15.43 22.02
CA LYS A 101 0.09 16.00 21.30
C LYS A 101 -1.15 15.11 21.37
N GLU A 102 -0.99 13.81 21.24
CA GLU A 102 -2.07 12.83 21.40
C GLU A 102 -2.64 12.82 22.82
N ASN A 103 -1.78 12.87 23.84
CA ASN A 103 -2.20 12.95 25.23
C ASN A 103 -2.99 14.23 25.54
N LEU A 104 -2.57 15.39 25.00
CA LEU A 104 -3.28 16.66 25.14
C LEU A 104 -4.65 16.62 24.47
N THR A 105 -4.79 15.87 23.38
CA THR A 105 -6.02 15.85 22.55
C THR A 105 -6.85 14.59 22.72
N LYS A 106 -6.46 13.64 23.58
CA LYS A 106 -7.14 12.34 23.77
C LYS A 106 -8.61 12.42 24.17
N ASN A 107 -9.01 13.52 24.79
CA ASN A 107 -10.37 13.74 25.27
C ASN A 107 -11.25 14.47 24.26
N VAL A 108 -10.73 14.82 23.09
CA VAL A 108 -11.54 15.40 22.02
C VAL A 108 -12.52 14.35 21.56
N LYS A 109 -13.80 14.64 21.78
CA LYS A 109 -14.94 13.85 21.30
C LYS A 109 -15.87 14.78 20.56
N SER A 110 -16.43 14.31 19.46
CA SER A 110 -17.41 15.04 18.69
C SER A 110 -18.78 14.49 18.94
N THR A 111 -19.75 15.37 19.16
CA THR A 111 -21.16 15.02 19.08
C THR A 111 -21.73 15.50 17.74
N PRO A 112 -22.85 14.93 17.27
CA PRO A 112 -23.52 15.45 16.07
C PRO A 112 -23.86 16.94 16.13
N ALA A 113 -24.13 17.46 17.33
CA ALA A 113 -24.37 18.87 17.54
C ALA A 113 -23.12 19.73 17.34
N ASP A 114 -21.96 19.25 17.78
CA ASP A 114 -20.69 19.96 17.61
C ASP A 114 -20.30 20.03 16.12
N VAL A 115 -20.46 18.93 15.40
CA VAL A 115 -20.19 18.86 13.95
C VAL A 115 -21.12 19.81 13.19
N ARG A 116 -22.41 19.83 13.54
CA ARG A 116 -23.38 20.76 12.94
C ARG A 116 -22.99 22.21 13.18
N LYS A 117 -22.68 22.57 14.45
CA LYS A 117 -22.26 23.93 14.81
C LYS A 117 -20.99 24.34 14.09
N TYR A 118 -20.04 23.42 13.96
CA TYR A 118 -18.80 23.65 13.21
C TYR A 118 -19.12 23.92 11.73
N TYR A 119 -19.92 23.08 11.10
CA TYR A 119 -20.33 23.24 9.70
C TYR A 119 -21.04 24.56 9.45
N GLU A 120 -21.96 24.97 10.36
CA GLU A 120 -22.67 26.25 10.29
C GLU A 120 -21.73 27.46 10.48
N SER A 121 -20.59 27.27 11.15
CA SER A 121 -19.57 28.30 11.34
C SER A 121 -18.58 28.44 10.18
N LEU A 122 -18.57 27.50 9.23
CA LEU A 122 -17.69 27.56 8.07
C LEU A 122 -18.22 28.58 7.06
N ASP A 123 -17.30 29.39 6.53
CA ASP A 123 -17.60 30.20 5.37
C ASP A 123 -17.91 29.29 4.17
N LYS A 124 -18.79 29.75 3.29
CA LYS A 124 -19.19 28.97 2.10
C LYS A 124 -18.03 28.49 1.24
N ASP A 125 -16.93 29.22 1.24
CA ASP A 125 -15.72 28.87 0.47
C ASP A 125 -14.79 27.92 1.23
N SER A 126 -14.98 27.79 2.55
CA SER A 126 -14.26 26.85 3.41
C SER A 126 -14.94 25.48 3.55
N ILE A 127 -16.18 25.33 3.04
CA ILE A 127 -16.84 24.03 2.96
C ILE A 127 -16.09 23.17 1.94
N PRO A 128 -15.60 21.97 2.32
CA PRO A 128 -14.81 21.13 1.42
C PRO A 128 -15.65 20.70 0.21
N TYR A 129 -14.99 20.58 -0.91
CA TYR A 129 -15.58 19.99 -2.11
C TYR A 129 -15.31 18.49 -2.12
N VAL A 130 -16.36 17.69 -2.09
CA VAL A 130 -16.29 16.23 -2.26
C VAL A 130 -16.29 15.94 -3.75
N PRO A 131 -15.20 15.39 -4.30
CA PRO A 131 -15.16 15.04 -5.72
C PRO A 131 -16.17 13.97 -6.07
N MET A 132 -16.51 13.87 -7.36
CA MET A 132 -17.37 12.81 -7.87
C MET A 132 -16.85 11.45 -7.44
N GLN A 133 -17.73 10.60 -6.91
CA GLN A 133 -17.43 9.24 -6.47
C GLN A 133 -18.34 8.25 -7.18
N VAL A 134 -17.82 7.05 -7.39
CA VAL A 134 -18.54 5.94 -8.01
C VAL A 134 -18.43 4.69 -7.16
N GLU A 135 -19.47 3.85 -7.19
CA GLU A 135 -19.37 2.45 -6.75
C GLU A 135 -19.45 1.56 -7.97
N ALA A 136 -18.49 0.64 -8.08
CA ALA A 136 -18.40 -0.29 -9.19
C ALA A 136 -18.41 -1.74 -8.71
N GLN A 137 -18.96 -2.61 -9.56
CA GLN A 137 -18.91 -4.06 -9.40
C GLN A 137 -18.12 -4.64 -10.57
N ILE A 138 -17.31 -5.66 -10.31
CA ILE A 138 -16.43 -6.27 -11.30
C ILE A 138 -16.59 -7.78 -11.33
N ILE A 139 -16.52 -8.34 -12.53
CA ILE A 139 -16.36 -9.79 -12.76
C ILE A 139 -15.10 -9.96 -13.60
N THR A 140 -14.20 -10.80 -13.13
CA THR A 140 -12.98 -11.14 -13.86
C THR A 140 -12.92 -12.64 -14.15
N ILE A 141 -12.36 -12.98 -15.29
CA ILE A 141 -11.96 -14.34 -15.61
C ILE A 141 -10.49 -14.35 -16.03
N LYS A 142 -9.78 -15.39 -15.60
CA LYS A 142 -8.39 -15.62 -16.00
C LYS A 142 -8.37 -16.30 -17.38
N PRO A 143 -7.38 -16.01 -18.22
CA PRO A 143 -7.18 -16.76 -19.45
C PRO A 143 -6.91 -18.24 -19.15
N ILE A 144 -7.35 -19.12 -20.02
CA ILE A 144 -7.03 -20.55 -19.93
C ILE A 144 -5.62 -20.71 -20.46
N ILE A 145 -4.69 -21.09 -19.58
CA ILE A 145 -3.29 -21.28 -19.93
C ILE A 145 -3.13 -22.69 -20.51
N PRO A 146 -2.53 -22.84 -21.71
CA PRO A 146 -2.24 -24.16 -22.28
C PRO A 146 -1.36 -24.98 -21.31
N GLN A 147 -1.64 -26.29 -21.22
CA GLN A 147 -0.89 -27.19 -20.36
C GLN A 147 0.60 -27.22 -20.73
N GLU A 148 0.91 -27.09 -22.00
CA GLU A 148 2.28 -27.06 -22.53
C GLU A 148 3.10 -25.90 -21.94
N GLU A 149 2.52 -24.71 -21.81
CA GLU A 149 3.16 -23.54 -21.22
C GLU A 149 3.43 -23.75 -19.71
N ILE A 150 2.49 -24.39 -19.03
CA ILE A 150 2.66 -24.76 -17.61
C ILE A 150 3.79 -25.76 -17.44
N ASP A 151 3.85 -26.78 -18.31
CA ASP A 151 4.86 -27.83 -18.26
C ASP A 151 6.25 -27.30 -18.61
N GLU A 152 6.35 -26.35 -19.55
CA GLU A 152 7.61 -25.66 -19.88
C GLU A 152 8.12 -24.89 -18.66
N VAL A 153 7.28 -24.07 -18.04
CA VAL A 153 7.64 -23.30 -16.83
C VAL A 153 8.11 -24.23 -15.69
N LYS A 154 7.35 -25.30 -15.44
CA LYS A 154 7.70 -26.29 -14.42
C LYS A 154 9.01 -27.00 -14.74
N SER A 155 9.28 -27.29 -16.02
CA SER A 155 10.53 -27.93 -16.46
C SER A 155 11.73 -27.02 -16.22
N ARG A 156 11.64 -25.73 -16.56
CA ARG A 156 12.67 -24.73 -16.30
C ARG A 156 12.96 -24.57 -14.80
N LEU A 157 11.92 -24.49 -13.98
CA LEU A 157 12.10 -24.39 -12.53
C LEU A 157 12.74 -25.64 -11.93
N ARG A 158 12.43 -26.85 -12.43
CA ARG A 158 13.11 -28.09 -12.02
C ARG A 158 14.59 -28.06 -12.37
N ASP A 159 14.94 -27.61 -13.56
CA ASP A 159 16.33 -27.45 -13.98
C ASP A 159 17.07 -26.48 -13.03
N TYR A 160 16.49 -25.32 -12.75
CA TYR A 160 17.12 -24.35 -11.84
C TYR A 160 17.28 -24.92 -10.42
N ALA A 161 16.26 -25.58 -9.90
CA ALA A 161 16.34 -26.21 -8.59
C ALA A 161 17.42 -27.29 -8.54
N GLN A 162 17.54 -28.11 -9.59
CA GLN A 162 18.56 -29.14 -9.69
C GLN A 162 19.97 -28.55 -9.73
N ARG A 163 20.20 -27.52 -10.52
CA ARG A 163 21.51 -26.83 -10.61
C ARG A 163 21.92 -26.23 -9.27
N VAL A 164 20.97 -25.64 -8.54
CA VAL A 164 21.24 -25.12 -7.18
C VAL A 164 21.55 -26.28 -6.22
N ASN A 165 20.74 -27.33 -6.22
CA ASN A 165 20.86 -28.44 -5.30
C ASN A 165 22.15 -29.26 -5.52
N ASN A 166 22.70 -29.25 -6.75
CA ASN A 166 23.98 -29.87 -7.12
C ASN A 166 25.17 -28.93 -6.87
N GLY A 167 24.94 -27.67 -6.52
CA GLY A 167 26.00 -26.67 -6.34
C GLY A 167 26.58 -26.14 -7.66
N GLU A 168 25.91 -26.35 -8.79
CA GLU A 168 26.35 -25.91 -10.13
C GLU A 168 26.07 -24.43 -10.38
N SER A 169 25.13 -23.84 -9.65
CA SER A 169 24.75 -22.43 -9.77
C SER A 169 24.27 -21.86 -8.45
N GLU A 170 24.60 -20.60 -8.22
CA GLU A 170 24.04 -19.86 -7.09
C GLU A 170 22.59 -19.47 -7.37
N PHE A 171 21.71 -19.65 -6.38
CA PHE A 171 20.29 -19.34 -6.49
C PHE A 171 20.05 -17.85 -6.85
N SER A 172 20.79 -16.95 -6.20
CA SER A 172 20.71 -15.51 -6.44
C SER A 172 21.03 -15.13 -7.89
N THR A 173 22.04 -15.78 -8.48
CA THR A 173 22.40 -15.57 -9.88
C THR A 173 21.29 -15.99 -10.83
N LEU A 174 20.67 -17.17 -10.59
CA LEU A 174 19.55 -17.62 -11.39
C LEU A 174 18.31 -16.72 -11.21
N ALA A 175 18.10 -16.20 -9.98
CA ALA A 175 17.00 -15.25 -9.72
C ALA A 175 17.20 -13.93 -10.49
N ILE A 176 18.42 -13.37 -10.50
CA ILE A 176 18.72 -12.14 -11.27
C ILE A 176 18.46 -12.36 -12.76
N LEU A 177 18.86 -13.51 -13.29
CA LEU A 177 18.79 -13.78 -14.73
C LEU A 177 17.38 -14.16 -15.21
N TYR A 178 16.60 -14.84 -14.39
CA TYR A 178 15.41 -15.54 -14.87
C TYR A 178 14.13 -15.26 -14.10
N SER A 179 14.19 -14.70 -12.87
CA SER A 179 12.98 -14.40 -12.12
C SER A 179 12.21 -13.25 -12.74
N GLN A 180 10.88 -13.40 -12.80
CA GLN A 180 9.96 -12.46 -13.43
C GLN A 180 9.22 -11.59 -12.41
N ASP A 181 9.85 -11.33 -11.26
CA ASP A 181 9.31 -10.42 -10.26
C ASP A 181 10.31 -9.33 -9.85
N GLY A 182 9.84 -8.32 -9.11
CA GLY A 182 10.67 -7.17 -8.71
C GLY A 182 11.81 -7.51 -7.76
N SER A 183 11.79 -8.68 -7.08
CA SER A 183 12.89 -9.11 -6.22
C SER A 183 14.11 -9.63 -6.99
N SER A 184 13.96 -9.88 -8.30
CA SER A 184 15.04 -10.39 -9.16
C SER A 184 16.31 -9.55 -9.07
N VAL A 185 16.19 -8.23 -9.03
CA VAL A 185 17.34 -7.29 -8.91
C VAL A 185 18.15 -7.48 -7.62
N ARG A 186 17.54 -8.10 -6.59
CA ARG A 186 18.16 -8.44 -5.30
C ARG A 186 18.43 -9.94 -5.17
N GLY A 187 18.57 -10.67 -6.28
CA GLY A 187 18.76 -12.11 -6.25
C GLY A 187 17.55 -12.90 -5.74
N GLY A 188 16.36 -12.36 -5.88
CA GLY A 188 15.10 -12.98 -5.45
C GLY A 188 14.77 -12.79 -3.96
N GLU A 189 15.56 -12.02 -3.20
CA GLU A 189 15.39 -11.83 -1.76
C GLU A 189 14.19 -10.91 -1.46
N ILE A 190 13.29 -11.36 -0.56
CA ILE A 190 12.09 -10.62 -0.16
C ILE A 190 12.15 -10.06 1.26
N GLY A 191 13.26 -10.29 1.98
CA GLY A 191 13.43 -9.86 3.37
C GLY A 191 12.61 -10.69 4.37
N PHE A 192 12.67 -10.31 5.65
CA PHE A 192 11.93 -10.99 6.71
C PHE A 192 10.44 -10.76 6.60
N ARG A 193 9.66 -11.85 6.48
CA ARG A 193 8.20 -11.84 6.39
C ARG A 193 7.59 -12.79 7.40
N GLY A 194 6.49 -12.35 8.01
CA GLY A 194 5.61 -13.20 8.80
C GLY A 194 4.72 -14.07 7.92
N ARG A 195 4.11 -15.11 8.51
CA ARG A 195 3.29 -16.06 7.76
C ARG A 195 2.09 -15.42 7.05
N THR A 196 1.48 -14.41 7.64
CA THR A 196 0.32 -13.69 7.10
C THR A 196 0.66 -12.63 6.06
N GLU A 197 1.95 -12.30 5.92
CA GLU A 197 2.44 -11.35 4.92
C GLU A 197 2.78 -12.04 3.58
N LEU A 198 2.69 -13.36 3.52
CA LEU A 198 2.99 -14.19 2.36
C LEU A 198 1.73 -14.88 1.85
N MET A 199 1.70 -15.21 0.57
CA MET A 199 0.64 -16.05 0.01
C MET A 199 0.62 -17.40 0.72
N PRO A 200 -0.55 -17.98 1.07
CA PRO A 200 -0.65 -19.19 1.89
C PRO A 200 0.17 -20.37 1.38
N GLU A 201 0.16 -20.61 0.07
CA GLU A 201 0.90 -21.68 -0.58
C GLU A 201 2.42 -21.47 -0.44
N TYR A 202 2.88 -20.22 -0.64
CA TYR A 202 4.26 -19.82 -0.46
C TYR A 202 4.69 -19.95 1.00
N ALA A 203 3.91 -19.42 1.93
CA ALA A 203 4.16 -19.49 3.36
C ALA A 203 4.27 -20.93 3.85
N SER A 204 3.37 -21.80 3.36
CA SER A 204 3.37 -23.24 3.72
C SER A 204 4.70 -23.93 3.40
N VAL A 205 5.37 -23.54 2.31
CA VAL A 205 6.66 -24.11 1.95
C VAL A 205 7.79 -23.36 2.64
N ALA A 206 7.80 -22.03 2.60
CA ALA A 206 8.88 -21.19 3.13
C ALA A 206 9.18 -21.47 4.61
N PHE A 207 8.13 -21.59 5.43
CA PHE A 207 8.28 -21.86 6.87
C PHE A 207 8.75 -23.27 7.20
N ASN A 208 8.59 -24.23 6.27
CA ASN A 208 9.05 -25.61 6.43
C ASN A 208 10.48 -25.86 5.89
N LEU A 209 11.08 -24.87 5.20
CA LEU A 209 12.47 -25.01 4.74
C LEU A 209 13.41 -25.03 5.95
N THR A 210 14.42 -25.90 5.89
CA THR A 210 15.45 -26.03 6.94
C THR A 210 16.86 -25.89 6.41
N ASP A 211 17.09 -26.17 5.12
CA ASP A 211 18.42 -26.13 4.51
C ASP A 211 18.57 -24.88 3.61
N PRO A 212 19.42 -23.92 3.99
CA PRO A 212 19.63 -22.70 3.22
C PRO A 212 20.40 -22.92 1.90
N LYS A 213 20.96 -24.12 1.67
CA LYS A 213 21.69 -24.44 0.44
C LYS A 213 20.82 -25.05 -0.64
N LYS A 214 19.58 -25.43 -0.31
CA LYS A 214 18.71 -26.13 -1.23
C LYS A 214 17.50 -25.28 -1.67
N ALA A 215 17.14 -25.45 -2.93
CA ALA A 215 15.89 -24.95 -3.47
C ALA A 215 14.71 -25.87 -3.07
N SER A 216 13.54 -25.29 -2.86
CA SER A 216 12.29 -26.01 -2.57
C SER A 216 11.78 -26.78 -3.78
N ARG A 217 10.76 -27.58 -3.54
CA ARG A 217 9.84 -28.03 -4.61
C ARG A 217 9.17 -26.81 -5.27
N ILE A 218 8.60 -27.01 -6.46
CA ILE A 218 7.80 -26.00 -7.13
C ILE A 218 6.55 -25.69 -6.29
N VAL A 219 6.29 -24.40 -6.11
CA VAL A 219 5.11 -23.86 -5.42
C VAL A 219 4.28 -23.09 -6.43
N GLU A 220 3.02 -23.45 -6.56
CA GLU A 220 2.08 -22.72 -7.40
C GLU A 220 1.30 -21.72 -6.53
N THR A 221 1.22 -20.48 -6.99
CA THR A 221 0.46 -19.40 -6.37
C THR A 221 -0.32 -18.64 -7.44
N ASP A 222 -1.17 -17.72 -7.03
CA ASP A 222 -1.86 -16.84 -7.98
C ASP A 222 -0.88 -15.97 -8.82
N ALA A 223 0.32 -15.71 -8.31
CA ALA A 223 1.34 -14.95 -9.05
C ALA A 223 2.06 -15.80 -10.13
N GLY A 224 2.15 -17.10 -9.96
CA GLY A 224 2.87 -18.01 -10.87
C GLY A 224 3.46 -19.21 -10.15
N PHE A 225 4.52 -19.75 -10.73
CA PHE A 225 5.25 -20.89 -10.21
C PHE A 225 6.57 -20.42 -9.59
N HIS A 226 6.84 -20.88 -8.39
CA HIS A 226 8.02 -20.48 -7.62
C HIS A 226 8.88 -21.69 -7.26
N ILE A 227 10.18 -21.48 -7.14
CA ILE A 227 11.07 -22.23 -6.26
C ILE A 227 11.62 -21.27 -5.22
N ILE A 228 11.81 -21.74 -4.00
CA ILE A 228 12.13 -20.91 -2.82
C ILE A 228 13.40 -21.45 -2.18
N GLN A 229 14.28 -20.57 -1.74
CA GLN A 229 15.44 -20.90 -0.92
C GLN A 229 15.38 -20.12 0.40
N LEU A 230 15.66 -20.82 1.51
CA LEU A 230 15.78 -20.18 2.81
C LEU A 230 17.08 -19.37 2.88
N ILE A 231 17.03 -18.17 3.44
CA ILE A 231 18.20 -17.40 3.83
C ILE A 231 18.37 -17.51 5.34
N GLU A 232 17.34 -17.13 6.10
CA GLU A 232 17.42 -17.09 7.56
C GLU A 232 16.01 -17.18 8.18
N LYS A 233 15.94 -17.71 9.41
CA LYS A 233 14.74 -17.66 10.26
C LYS A 233 15.02 -16.86 11.51
N ARG A 234 14.08 -15.98 11.89
CA ARG A 234 14.13 -15.21 13.15
C ARG A 234 12.77 -15.21 13.81
N GLY A 235 12.64 -15.98 14.91
CA GLY A 235 11.37 -16.11 15.62
C GLY A 235 10.25 -16.60 14.69
N ASP A 236 9.20 -15.80 14.57
CA ASP A 236 8.02 -16.04 13.73
C ASP A 236 8.15 -15.54 12.27
N LYS A 237 9.36 -15.10 11.86
CA LYS A 237 9.63 -14.58 10.52
C LYS A 237 10.68 -15.40 9.78
N VAL A 238 10.51 -15.45 8.46
CA VAL A 238 11.47 -16.07 7.54
C VAL A 238 11.97 -15.03 6.54
N ASN A 239 13.27 -15.06 6.26
CA ASN A 239 13.87 -14.40 5.10
C ASN A 239 14.16 -15.46 4.04
N THR A 240 13.59 -15.28 2.86
CA THR A 240 13.71 -16.20 1.73
C THR A 240 14.04 -15.44 0.46
N ARG A 241 14.55 -16.16 -0.50
CA ARG A 241 14.63 -15.75 -1.91
C ARG A 241 13.86 -16.70 -2.79
N HIS A 242 13.35 -16.20 -3.91
CA HIS A 242 12.61 -17.03 -4.85
C HIS A 242 12.95 -16.74 -6.31
N ILE A 243 12.63 -17.69 -7.16
CA ILE A 243 12.54 -17.52 -8.61
C ILE A 243 11.08 -17.72 -8.99
N LEU A 244 10.46 -16.66 -9.52
CA LEU A 244 9.10 -16.68 -10.05
C LEU A 244 9.15 -16.80 -11.56
N LEU A 245 8.47 -17.79 -12.13
CA LEU A 245 8.16 -17.84 -13.54
C LEU A 245 6.65 -17.87 -13.75
N LYS A 246 6.20 -17.14 -14.77
CA LYS A 246 4.81 -17.10 -15.21
C LYS A 246 4.66 -17.82 -16.53
N PRO A 247 3.66 -18.71 -16.71
CA PRO A 247 3.35 -19.23 -18.02
C PRO A 247 3.00 -18.09 -18.96
N LYS A 248 3.43 -18.17 -20.19
CA LYS A 248 3.05 -17.19 -21.22
C LYS A 248 1.56 -17.32 -21.50
N VAL A 249 0.90 -16.20 -21.62
CA VAL A 249 -0.46 -16.09 -22.10
C VAL A 249 -0.38 -15.41 -23.45
N SER A 250 -0.83 -16.07 -24.49
CA SER A 250 -0.87 -15.43 -25.81
C SER A 250 -2.11 -14.56 -25.94
N ASP A 251 -2.08 -13.64 -26.90
CA ASP A 251 -3.23 -12.79 -27.23
C ASP A 251 -4.49 -13.62 -27.53
N LYS A 252 -4.33 -14.84 -27.99
CA LYS A 252 -5.43 -15.76 -28.27
C LYS A 252 -6.14 -16.20 -27.00
N GLU A 253 -5.41 -16.67 -25.97
CA GLU A 253 -6.02 -17.10 -24.71
C GLU A 253 -6.72 -15.94 -23.99
N LEU A 254 -6.18 -14.72 -24.10
CA LEU A 254 -6.82 -13.50 -23.58
C LEU A 254 -8.09 -13.18 -24.38
N THR A 255 -8.01 -13.17 -25.70
CA THR A 255 -9.16 -12.85 -26.56
C THR A 255 -10.27 -13.89 -26.48
N ASP A 256 -9.97 -15.16 -26.23
CA ASP A 256 -10.97 -16.22 -26.02
C ASP A 256 -11.83 -15.98 -24.76
N GLY A 257 -11.35 -15.20 -23.80
CA GLY A 257 -12.11 -14.79 -22.63
C GLY A 257 -13.18 -13.72 -22.93
N ILE A 258 -12.97 -12.91 -23.96
CA ILE A 258 -13.86 -11.80 -24.32
C ILE A 258 -15.27 -12.30 -24.69
N PRO A 259 -15.46 -13.25 -25.66
CA PRO A 259 -16.80 -13.73 -26.00
C PRO A 259 -17.49 -14.46 -24.84
N ARG A 260 -16.74 -15.06 -23.93
CA ARG A 260 -17.31 -15.70 -22.74
C ARG A 260 -17.95 -14.67 -21.81
N LEU A 261 -17.25 -13.56 -21.51
CA LEU A 261 -17.81 -12.47 -20.70
C LEU A 261 -18.87 -11.67 -21.46
N ASP A 262 -18.78 -11.54 -22.77
CA ASP A 262 -19.81 -10.88 -23.55
C ASP A 262 -21.12 -11.67 -23.54
N SER A 263 -21.07 -13.01 -23.69
CA SER A 263 -22.23 -13.88 -23.52
C SER A 263 -22.85 -13.75 -22.12
N LEU A 264 -22.01 -13.71 -21.07
CA LEU A 264 -22.45 -13.50 -19.70
C LEU A 264 -23.15 -12.13 -19.54
N ARG A 265 -22.58 -11.06 -20.11
CA ARG A 265 -23.15 -9.71 -20.12
C ARG A 265 -24.54 -9.70 -20.80
N GLN A 266 -24.66 -10.35 -21.95
CA GLN A 266 -25.94 -10.47 -22.67
C GLN A 266 -26.99 -11.21 -21.84
N ASP A 267 -26.63 -12.28 -21.16
CA ASP A 267 -27.52 -13.04 -20.30
C ASP A 267 -27.97 -12.22 -19.07
N ILE A 268 -27.09 -11.42 -18.48
CA ILE A 268 -27.45 -10.50 -17.41
C ILE A 268 -28.39 -9.40 -17.91
N ASN A 269 -28.10 -8.81 -19.10
CA ASN A 269 -28.98 -7.79 -19.70
C ASN A 269 -30.34 -8.38 -20.08
N ALA A 270 -30.40 -9.63 -20.46
CA ALA A 270 -31.65 -10.37 -20.70
C ALA A 270 -32.38 -10.80 -19.40
N LYS A 271 -31.83 -10.40 -18.22
CA LYS A 271 -32.39 -10.71 -16.89
C LYS A 271 -32.53 -12.21 -16.58
N LYS A 272 -31.70 -13.06 -17.16
CA LYS A 272 -31.66 -14.50 -16.81
C LYS A 272 -31.12 -14.70 -15.38
N PHE A 273 -30.22 -13.84 -14.95
CA PHE A 273 -29.68 -13.74 -13.58
C PHE A 273 -29.10 -12.32 -13.37
N THR A 274 -28.79 -11.98 -12.12
CA THR A 274 -28.25 -10.66 -11.81
C THR A 274 -26.71 -10.63 -11.94
N PHE A 275 -26.13 -9.42 -12.01
CA PHE A 275 -24.69 -9.24 -12.00
C PHE A 275 -24.07 -9.82 -10.72
N GLU A 276 -24.73 -9.63 -9.59
CA GLU A 276 -24.33 -10.10 -8.26
C GLU A 276 -24.25 -11.64 -8.21
N GLN A 277 -25.25 -12.32 -8.78
CA GLN A 277 -25.24 -13.77 -8.91
C GLN A 277 -24.10 -14.24 -9.84
N ALA A 278 -23.93 -13.57 -10.98
CA ALA A 278 -22.84 -13.88 -11.91
C ALA A 278 -21.47 -13.67 -11.25
N ALA A 279 -21.28 -12.58 -10.48
CA ALA A 279 -20.04 -12.34 -9.75
C ALA A 279 -19.70 -13.48 -8.78
N GLN A 280 -20.69 -13.96 -8.04
CA GLN A 280 -20.50 -15.03 -7.06
C GLN A 280 -20.10 -16.37 -7.70
N TYR A 281 -20.70 -16.71 -8.84
CA TYR A 281 -20.52 -18.07 -9.45
C TYR A 281 -19.48 -18.09 -10.57
N VAL A 282 -19.24 -17.00 -11.27
CA VAL A 282 -18.37 -16.95 -12.45
C VAL A 282 -17.07 -16.21 -12.19
N SER A 283 -17.10 -15.14 -11.35
CA SER A 283 -15.90 -14.33 -11.12
C SER A 283 -14.78 -15.14 -10.47
N GLN A 284 -13.58 -14.98 -11.00
CA GLN A 284 -12.36 -15.55 -10.44
C GLN A 284 -11.57 -14.55 -9.59
N ASP A 285 -12.09 -13.34 -9.41
CA ASP A 285 -11.57 -12.38 -8.45
C ASP A 285 -11.97 -12.80 -7.02
N LYS A 286 -10.99 -13.19 -6.24
CA LYS A 286 -11.20 -13.67 -4.86
C LYS A 286 -11.68 -12.58 -3.91
N ASP A 287 -11.38 -11.33 -4.19
CA ASP A 287 -11.69 -10.20 -3.29
C ASP A 287 -13.13 -9.74 -3.43
N THR A 288 -13.66 -9.73 -4.64
CA THR A 288 -14.98 -9.15 -4.92
C THR A 288 -16.07 -10.20 -5.11
N ARG A 289 -15.76 -11.43 -5.56
CA ARG A 289 -16.77 -12.44 -5.88
C ARG A 289 -17.70 -12.78 -4.73
N ASN A 290 -17.17 -12.86 -3.50
CA ASN A 290 -17.96 -13.17 -2.29
C ASN A 290 -18.74 -11.95 -1.75
N ASN A 291 -18.44 -10.77 -2.30
CA ASN A 291 -19.11 -9.50 -2.00
C ASN A 291 -19.89 -8.99 -3.22
N GLN A 292 -20.56 -9.88 -3.95
CA GLN A 292 -21.42 -9.51 -5.07
C GLN A 292 -20.70 -8.74 -6.19
N GLY A 293 -19.39 -8.91 -6.31
CA GLY A 293 -18.54 -8.20 -7.25
C GLY A 293 -18.19 -6.77 -6.83
N ILE A 294 -18.65 -6.28 -5.67
CA ILE A 294 -18.41 -4.90 -5.21
C ILE A 294 -16.93 -4.67 -4.96
N MET A 295 -16.37 -3.67 -5.61
CA MET A 295 -15.00 -3.22 -5.40
C MET A 295 -14.89 -2.48 -4.07
N TYR A 296 -13.75 -2.64 -3.38
CA TYR A 296 -13.48 -2.04 -2.08
C TYR A 296 -12.18 -1.24 -2.09
N ASN A 297 -12.26 0.02 -1.69
CA ASN A 297 -11.11 0.90 -1.58
C ASN A 297 -10.44 0.72 -0.22
N GLN A 298 -9.28 0.07 -0.20
CA GLN A 298 -8.51 -0.19 1.02
C GLN A 298 -8.04 1.10 1.71
N MET A 299 -7.76 2.16 0.93
CA MET A 299 -7.24 3.42 1.46
C MET A 299 -8.32 4.20 2.23
N THR A 300 -9.51 4.27 1.68
CA THR A 300 -10.65 4.99 2.28
C THR A 300 -11.54 4.10 3.12
N ARG A 301 -11.31 2.78 3.11
CA ARG A 301 -12.14 1.76 3.76
C ARG A 301 -13.62 1.85 3.37
N SER A 302 -13.88 2.10 2.10
CA SER A 302 -15.21 2.35 1.55
C SER A 302 -15.39 1.62 0.22
N THR A 303 -16.64 1.48 -0.23
CA THR A 303 -16.99 1.02 -1.58
C THR A 303 -17.00 2.15 -2.60
N LYS A 304 -16.83 3.38 -2.16
CA LYS A 304 -16.79 4.58 -3.00
C LYS A 304 -15.36 4.87 -3.46
N PHE A 305 -15.22 5.22 -4.73
CA PHE A 305 -13.96 5.56 -5.37
C PHE A 305 -14.06 6.90 -6.07
N GLN A 306 -13.08 7.75 -5.93
CA GLN A 306 -12.82 8.78 -6.93
C GLN A 306 -12.27 8.09 -8.19
N MET A 307 -12.50 8.66 -9.37
CA MET A 307 -12.06 8.06 -10.63
C MET A 307 -10.56 7.76 -10.69
N SER A 308 -9.74 8.62 -10.06
CA SER A 308 -8.28 8.44 -9.95
C SER A 308 -7.83 7.31 -9.03
N GLN A 309 -8.72 6.79 -8.21
CA GLN A 309 -8.44 5.69 -7.27
C GLN A 309 -8.81 4.31 -7.84
N LEU A 310 -9.50 4.27 -8.97
CA LEU A 310 -9.80 3.03 -9.68
C LEU A 310 -8.60 2.59 -10.53
N PRO A 311 -8.40 1.27 -10.74
CA PRO A 311 -7.48 0.79 -11.75
C PRO A 311 -7.75 1.45 -13.10
N GLN A 312 -6.71 1.86 -13.82
CA GLN A 312 -6.82 2.71 -15.01
C GLN A 312 -7.82 2.18 -16.04
N GLU A 313 -7.78 0.87 -16.33
CA GLU A 313 -8.68 0.27 -17.32
C GLU A 313 -10.14 0.25 -16.82
N VAL A 314 -10.35 -0.01 -15.54
CA VAL A 314 -11.69 0.07 -14.92
C VAL A 314 -12.22 1.49 -15.00
N ALA A 315 -11.42 2.49 -14.66
CA ALA A 315 -11.81 3.91 -14.72
C ALA A 315 -12.26 4.32 -16.14
N LYS A 316 -11.51 3.93 -17.17
CA LYS A 316 -11.85 4.22 -18.59
C LYS A 316 -13.19 3.67 -19.01
N HIS A 317 -13.59 2.51 -18.49
CA HIS A 317 -14.87 1.90 -18.80
C HIS A 317 -15.98 2.48 -17.95
N VAL A 318 -15.78 2.64 -16.65
CA VAL A 318 -16.77 3.23 -15.71
C VAL A 318 -17.17 4.65 -16.10
N ASP A 319 -16.21 5.45 -16.60
CA ASP A 319 -16.48 6.83 -17.03
C ASP A 319 -17.58 6.93 -18.09
N LYS A 320 -17.66 5.95 -18.98
CA LYS A 320 -18.61 5.91 -20.10
C LYS A 320 -19.97 5.31 -19.75
N LEU A 321 -20.08 4.65 -18.60
CA LEU A 321 -21.29 3.92 -18.22
C LEU A 321 -22.33 4.84 -17.54
N GLN A 322 -23.60 4.54 -17.76
CA GLN A 322 -24.69 5.02 -16.92
C GLN A 322 -24.89 4.10 -15.72
N VAL A 323 -25.53 4.61 -14.67
CA VAL A 323 -25.80 3.81 -13.47
C VAL A 323 -26.67 2.60 -13.81
N GLY A 324 -26.20 1.42 -13.43
CA GLY A 324 -26.79 0.12 -13.74
C GLY A 324 -26.28 -0.54 -15.03
N GLU A 325 -25.54 0.19 -15.85
CA GLU A 325 -25.00 -0.32 -17.12
C GLU A 325 -23.73 -1.16 -16.91
N ILE A 326 -23.53 -2.15 -17.78
CA ILE A 326 -22.39 -3.08 -17.78
C ILE A 326 -21.50 -2.79 -18.98
N SER A 327 -20.21 -2.68 -18.77
CA SER A 327 -19.23 -2.47 -19.83
C SER A 327 -19.17 -3.63 -20.82
N GLU A 328 -18.62 -3.37 -21.99
CA GLU A 328 -18.08 -4.43 -22.83
C GLU A 328 -16.90 -5.11 -22.13
N PRO A 329 -16.61 -6.38 -22.45
CA PRO A 329 -15.43 -7.06 -21.93
C PRO A 329 -14.14 -6.34 -22.34
N PHE A 330 -13.20 -6.24 -21.40
CA PHE A 330 -11.90 -5.62 -21.62
C PHE A 330 -10.80 -6.38 -20.91
N ILE A 331 -9.56 -6.20 -21.35
CA ILE A 331 -8.38 -6.77 -20.72
C ILE A 331 -7.82 -5.76 -19.73
N MET A 332 -7.46 -6.23 -18.54
CA MET A 332 -6.77 -5.43 -17.53
C MET A 332 -5.70 -6.25 -16.83
N ILE A 333 -4.78 -5.56 -16.16
CA ILE A 333 -3.81 -6.20 -15.26
C ILE A 333 -4.42 -6.26 -13.86
N ASP A 334 -4.48 -7.46 -13.29
CA ASP A 334 -4.75 -7.66 -11.88
C ASP A 334 -3.55 -7.17 -11.07
N GLU A 335 -3.70 -6.09 -10.33
CA GLU A 335 -2.62 -5.42 -9.59
C GLU A 335 -1.96 -6.31 -8.53
N LYS A 336 -2.69 -7.28 -7.97
CA LYS A 336 -2.15 -8.20 -6.95
C LYS A 336 -1.26 -9.28 -7.52
N THR A 337 -1.66 -9.80 -8.68
CA THR A 337 -0.96 -10.93 -9.31
C THR A 337 -0.03 -10.48 -10.43
N GLY A 338 -0.21 -9.25 -10.92
CA GLY A 338 0.48 -8.71 -12.09
C GLY A 338 0.18 -9.52 -13.37
N ARG A 339 -0.99 -10.19 -13.45
CA ARG A 339 -1.42 -10.98 -14.60
C ARG A 339 -2.54 -10.28 -15.33
N GLU A 340 -2.59 -10.51 -16.63
CA GLU A 340 -3.71 -10.07 -17.45
C GLU A 340 -4.94 -10.94 -17.19
N VAL A 341 -6.08 -10.28 -17.07
CA VAL A 341 -7.40 -10.90 -16.91
C VAL A 341 -8.40 -10.21 -17.82
N VAL A 342 -9.47 -10.90 -18.18
CA VAL A 342 -10.60 -10.30 -18.89
C VAL A 342 -11.66 -9.92 -17.87
N ALA A 343 -12.19 -8.71 -17.98
CA ALA A 343 -13.13 -8.16 -17.03
C ALA A 343 -14.36 -7.55 -17.70
N ILE A 344 -15.46 -7.51 -16.97
CA ILE A 344 -16.60 -6.61 -17.18
C ILE A 344 -16.86 -5.86 -15.89
N VAL A 345 -17.25 -4.60 -16.00
CA VAL A 345 -17.57 -3.74 -14.85
C VAL A 345 -18.98 -3.19 -14.97
N LYS A 346 -19.71 -3.12 -13.85
CA LYS A 346 -21.01 -2.49 -13.76
C LYS A 346 -20.90 -1.24 -12.90
N LEU A 347 -21.39 -0.11 -13.37
CA LEU A 347 -21.53 1.09 -12.56
C LEU A 347 -22.75 0.93 -11.65
N LYS A 348 -22.49 0.74 -10.35
CA LYS A 348 -23.56 0.55 -9.36
C LYS A 348 -24.20 1.87 -8.93
N SER A 349 -23.40 2.88 -8.65
CA SER A 349 -23.85 4.23 -8.31
C SER A 349 -22.84 5.29 -8.74
N ARG A 350 -23.33 6.51 -8.97
CA ARG A 350 -22.53 7.70 -9.23
C ARG A 350 -23.03 8.83 -8.34
N HIS A 351 -22.14 9.40 -7.57
CA HIS A 351 -22.38 10.55 -6.72
C HIS A 351 -21.64 11.73 -7.32
N GLU A 352 -22.37 12.70 -7.82
CA GLU A 352 -21.78 13.89 -8.42
C GLU A 352 -20.98 14.69 -7.38
N GLY A 353 -19.92 15.35 -7.86
CA GLY A 353 -19.10 16.20 -7.00
C GLY A 353 -19.94 17.37 -6.46
N HIS A 354 -19.81 17.62 -5.17
CA HIS A 354 -20.61 18.64 -4.47
C HIS A 354 -19.84 19.23 -3.30
N LYS A 355 -20.29 20.38 -2.80
CA LYS A 355 -19.83 20.88 -1.50
C LYS A 355 -20.40 19.97 -0.40
N ALA A 356 -19.54 19.59 0.55
CA ALA A 356 -19.92 18.67 1.61
C ALA A 356 -21.21 19.11 2.32
N THR A 357 -22.06 18.14 2.64
CA THR A 357 -23.31 18.34 3.36
C THR A 357 -23.36 17.50 4.63
N LEU A 358 -24.10 17.96 5.63
CA LEU A 358 -24.28 17.21 6.88
C LEU A 358 -25.03 15.88 6.69
N SER A 359 -25.84 15.76 5.62
CA SER A 359 -26.60 14.54 5.34
C SER A 359 -25.74 13.44 4.71
N ASP A 360 -24.85 13.82 3.80
CA ASP A 360 -24.16 12.87 2.93
C ASP A 360 -22.70 12.64 3.33
N ASP A 361 -22.08 13.66 3.96
CA ASP A 361 -20.64 13.69 4.25
C ASP A 361 -20.32 13.90 5.74
N PHE A 362 -21.21 13.42 6.60
CA PHE A 362 -21.11 13.65 8.05
C PHE A 362 -19.79 13.19 8.64
N GLU A 363 -19.27 12.00 8.27
CA GLU A 363 -18.01 11.49 8.83
C GLU A 363 -16.81 12.33 8.39
N GLU A 364 -16.78 12.81 7.15
CA GLU A 364 -15.72 13.70 6.67
C GLU A 364 -15.74 15.05 7.41
N LEU A 365 -16.91 15.62 7.60
CA LEU A 365 -17.10 16.86 8.37
C LEU A 365 -16.75 16.67 9.84
N LYS A 366 -17.04 15.51 10.42
CA LYS A 366 -16.66 15.15 11.78
C LYS A 366 -15.15 15.05 11.92
N ASP A 367 -14.47 14.38 11.00
CA ASP A 367 -13.01 14.27 11.01
C ASP A 367 -12.35 15.66 10.90
N MET A 368 -12.89 16.53 10.06
CA MET A 368 -12.44 17.92 9.95
C MET A 368 -12.64 18.70 11.26
N TYR A 369 -13.82 18.56 11.89
CA TYR A 369 -14.09 19.17 13.19
C TYR A 369 -13.11 18.68 14.24
N GLU A 370 -12.92 17.36 14.36
CA GLU A 370 -12.00 16.77 15.34
C GLU A 370 -10.56 17.25 15.14
N LEU A 371 -10.11 17.31 13.87
CA LEU A 371 -8.78 17.84 13.53
C LEU A 371 -8.67 19.33 13.93
N SER A 372 -9.68 20.13 13.60
CA SER A 372 -9.74 21.55 13.98
C SER A 372 -9.71 21.74 15.50
N ALA A 373 -10.51 20.96 16.22
CA ALA A 373 -10.55 21.00 17.68
C ALA A 373 -9.23 20.59 18.34
N LYS A 374 -8.58 19.54 17.81
CA LYS A 374 -7.25 19.11 18.26
C LYS A 374 -6.21 20.19 18.00
N ASN A 375 -6.19 20.78 16.80
CA ASN A 375 -5.26 21.85 16.45
C ASN A 375 -5.43 23.07 17.37
N LYS A 376 -6.67 23.43 17.66
CA LYS A 376 -6.97 24.54 18.59
C LYS A 376 -6.41 24.28 19.98
N ILE A 377 -6.64 23.08 20.54
CA ILE A 377 -6.09 22.70 21.86
C ILE A 377 -4.56 22.79 21.87
N ILE A 378 -3.90 22.30 20.81
CA ILE A 378 -2.45 22.36 20.68
C ILE A 378 -1.96 23.80 20.61
N THR A 379 -2.61 24.64 19.79
CA THR A 379 -2.26 26.07 19.66
C THR A 379 -2.43 26.82 20.99
N ASP A 380 -3.59 26.65 21.63
CA ASP A 380 -3.89 27.28 22.92
C ASP A 380 -2.86 26.83 23.99
N TRP A 381 -2.46 25.56 23.98
CA TRP A 381 -1.45 25.03 24.88
C TRP A 381 -0.06 25.67 24.63
N ILE A 382 0.36 25.77 23.34
CA ILE A 382 1.63 26.43 22.99
C ILE A 382 1.64 27.88 23.44
N GLU A 383 0.58 28.64 23.13
CA GLU A 383 0.47 30.05 23.56
C GLU A 383 0.55 30.23 25.06
N ASN A 384 -0.12 29.35 25.81
CA ASN A 384 -0.06 29.40 27.28
C ASN A 384 1.33 29.08 27.82
N LYS A 385 2.05 28.15 27.20
CA LYS A 385 3.43 27.79 27.58
C LYS A 385 4.44 28.89 27.24
N ILE A 386 4.23 29.64 26.17
CA ILE A 386 5.10 30.77 25.81
C ILE A 386 4.88 31.96 26.75
N LYS A 387 3.66 32.14 27.32
CA LYS A 387 3.33 33.20 28.23
C LYS A 387 3.74 32.90 29.68
N SER A 388 3.97 31.65 30.05
CA SER A 388 4.38 31.20 31.39
C SER A 388 5.89 31.18 31.57
#